data_53f2a3afcfc93f7e38a64a255c96a49f
#
_entry.id   53f2a3afcfc93f7e38a64a255c96a49f
#
_cell.length_a   1.000
_cell.length_b   1.000
_cell.length_c   1.000
_cell.angle_alpha   90.00
_cell.angle_beta   90.00
_cell.angle_gamma   90.00
#
_symmetry.space_group_name_H-M   'P 1'
#
loop_
_entity.id
_entity.type
_entity.pdbx_description
1 polymer ?
#
loop_
_entity_poly.entity_id
_entity_poly.type
_entity_poly.pdbx_seq_one_letter_code
_entity_poly.pdbx_strand_id
1 'polypeptide(L)'
;MKSKKSIKDIITSLNKQPVLFIGSGFSKRYLGLENWEELLKKFSSDISNDEFKYEMYASKISEEDYYGKQAAIAKLLERDYNEAVFDNSKFDNFKIKNKDFIKKGISPFKIAIAEYFENINYDIKENEEIKLLKEIQQRNISGIITTNYDKFLEKIFHNFKIFAGQEELIFSNLEGIAEIYKIHGTSSSPETIIITSDDYKKFEEKSDYLTAKLLTIFLEYPIIFIGYSINDKNIKNIFSSIAKCLNQEQLEKLKQRLIFIEYSLENTSIDTHSIDFNNGKIIEMIKIKTNNFSELYRNLKEIKAKYSPRVIRDLRNEIYKLAEDSNPNSLVVATGFENLNKLDDTKFYTIGIGIKEDGYGIPITAEKIYEDIILDNGYFMPDLIVSYYLPTLLKTNSGGLPIYKYLKDYKGNISENIKNEITKRTELKDFLNKQQNNLKENYRNTLNTKTVNHIISQEGNTEAYKKIYFLEKDEINLDDLENYLKNIITQNLVSIKNNSELKRLIRIYDFLKFRK
;
A
#
# COMPACT_ATOMS: atom_id res chain seq x y z
N MET A 1 37.17 -19.84 -14.87
CA MET A 1 36.95 -18.80 -13.85
C MET A 1 35.46 -18.50 -13.78
N LYS A 2 34.75 -18.84 -12.69
CA LYS A 2 33.36 -18.40 -12.52
C LYS A 2 33.41 -16.88 -12.37
N SER A 3 32.73 -16.15 -13.26
CA SER A 3 32.55 -14.70 -13.15
C SER A 3 32.09 -14.36 -11.74
N LYS A 4 32.77 -13.45 -11.02
CA LYS A 4 32.31 -12.94 -9.72
C LYS A 4 30.95 -12.28 -9.94
N LYS A 5 29.90 -12.80 -9.29
CA LYS A 5 28.57 -12.19 -9.33
C LYS A 5 28.65 -10.75 -8.80
N SER A 6 28.01 -9.82 -9.46
CA SER A 6 27.84 -8.43 -9.00
C SER A 6 26.65 -8.32 -8.03
N ILE A 7 26.53 -7.20 -7.31
CA ILE A 7 25.33 -6.88 -6.50
C ILE A 7 24.09 -6.92 -7.40
N LYS A 8 24.20 -6.37 -8.61
CA LYS A 8 23.14 -6.38 -9.60
C LYS A 8 22.68 -7.80 -9.94
N ASP A 9 23.62 -8.72 -10.23
CA ASP A 9 23.29 -10.10 -10.59
C ASP A 9 22.54 -10.81 -9.44
N ILE A 10 22.92 -10.55 -8.19
CA ILE A 10 22.25 -11.12 -7.01
C ILE A 10 20.84 -10.57 -6.88
N ILE A 11 20.69 -9.25 -6.89
CA ILE A 11 19.40 -8.59 -6.68
C ILE A 11 18.44 -8.89 -7.83
N THR A 12 18.89 -8.87 -9.09
CA THR A 12 18.03 -9.16 -10.23
C THR A 12 17.66 -10.65 -10.34
N SER A 13 18.44 -11.54 -9.72
CA SER A 13 18.07 -12.97 -9.64
C SER A 13 16.92 -13.25 -8.66
N LEU A 14 16.50 -12.27 -7.85
CA LEU A 14 15.36 -12.42 -6.96
C LEU A 14 14.05 -12.42 -7.75
N ASN A 15 13.32 -13.52 -7.68
CA ASN A 15 12.06 -13.70 -8.41
C ASN A 15 10.85 -13.03 -7.72
N LYS A 16 11.05 -12.49 -6.53
CA LYS A 16 10.05 -11.78 -5.71
C LYS A 16 10.64 -10.52 -5.09
N GLN A 17 9.79 -9.57 -4.76
CA GLN A 17 10.17 -8.42 -3.95
C GLN A 17 10.70 -8.89 -2.59
N PRO A 18 11.88 -8.42 -2.14
CA PRO A 18 12.42 -8.80 -0.85
C PRO A 18 11.68 -8.13 0.31
N VAL A 19 11.77 -8.74 1.47
CA VAL A 19 11.52 -8.13 2.77
C VAL A 19 12.85 -7.60 3.31
N LEU A 20 12.86 -6.36 3.79
CA LEU A 20 14.02 -5.78 4.45
C LEU A 20 14.00 -6.11 5.93
N PHE A 21 15.09 -6.66 6.45
CA PHE A 21 15.28 -6.88 7.89
C PHE A 21 16.25 -5.81 8.41
N ILE A 22 15.71 -4.80 9.12
CA ILE A 22 16.43 -3.56 9.44
C ILE A 22 16.84 -3.51 10.92
N GLY A 23 18.13 -3.27 11.17
CA GLY A 23 18.71 -3.11 12.51
C GLY A 23 19.17 -1.68 12.81
N SER A 24 19.70 -1.47 14.03
CA SER A 24 20.12 -0.15 14.56
C SER A 24 21.16 0.56 13.71
N GLY A 25 22.05 -0.17 13.03
CA GLY A 25 23.05 0.41 12.13
C GLY A 25 22.44 1.20 10.97
N PHE A 26 21.18 0.92 10.61
CA PHE A 26 20.44 1.71 9.62
C PHE A 26 20.11 3.11 10.15
N SER A 27 19.53 3.20 11.35
CA SER A 27 19.25 4.48 12.00
C SER A 27 20.53 5.25 12.36
N LYS A 28 21.58 4.54 12.75
CA LYS A 28 22.92 5.14 12.95
C LYS A 28 23.44 5.80 11.67
N ARG A 29 23.32 5.16 10.51
CA ARG A 29 23.79 5.70 9.22
C ARG A 29 23.10 7.02 8.83
N TYR A 30 21.79 7.10 8.99
CA TYR A 30 20.99 8.20 8.45
C TYR A 30 20.65 9.29 9.46
N LEU A 31 20.58 8.95 10.74
CA LEU A 31 20.22 9.88 11.82
C LEU A 31 21.36 10.11 12.81
N GLY A 32 22.47 9.37 12.68
CA GLY A 32 23.58 9.45 13.65
C GLY A 32 23.23 8.89 15.02
N LEU A 33 22.20 8.05 15.13
CA LEU A 33 21.76 7.48 16.39
C LEU A 33 22.78 6.47 16.94
N GLU A 34 22.68 6.24 18.24
CA GLU A 34 23.52 5.30 18.96
C GLU A 34 23.24 3.86 18.52
N ASN A 35 24.26 3.02 18.53
CA ASN A 35 24.10 1.58 18.60
C ASN A 35 23.66 1.16 20.00
N TRP A 36 23.40 -0.13 20.21
CA TRP A 36 22.90 -0.62 21.49
C TRP A 36 23.83 -0.36 22.68
N GLU A 37 25.14 -0.56 22.51
CA GLU A 37 26.13 -0.27 23.54
C GLU A 37 26.17 1.23 23.87
N GLU A 38 26.26 2.08 22.86
CA GLU A 38 26.29 3.54 23.01
C GLU A 38 25.01 4.05 23.71
N LEU A 39 23.85 3.45 23.39
CA LEU A 39 22.58 3.78 24.04
C LEU A 39 22.62 3.45 25.54
N LEU A 40 23.09 2.27 25.92
CA LEU A 40 23.22 1.88 27.33
C LEU A 40 24.23 2.75 28.07
N LYS A 41 25.37 3.13 27.47
CA LYS A 41 26.31 4.09 28.00
C LYS A 41 25.66 5.44 28.30
N LYS A 42 24.89 5.96 27.37
CA LYS A 42 24.15 7.20 27.52
C LYS A 42 23.22 7.16 28.75
N PHE A 43 22.38 6.13 28.87
CA PHE A 43 21.47 6.02 30.01
C PHE A 43 22.17 5.71 31.33
N SER A 44 23.36 5.07 31.29
CA SER A 44 24.22 4.94 32.48
C SER A 44 24.71 6.28 33.00
N SER A 45 25.04 7.21 32.08
CA SER A 45 25.46 8.57 32.43
C SER A 45 24.32 9.43 32.97
N ASP A 46 23.08 9.10 32.64
CA ASP A 46 21.92 9.82 33.18
C ASP A 46 21.74 9.63 34.68
N ILE A 47 22.17 8.50 35.24
CA ILE A 47 21.97 8.16 36.65
C ILE A 47 23.25 8.25 37.49
N SER A 48 24.40 8.48 36.86
CA SER A 48 25.70 8.52 37.56
C SER A 48 26.63 9.52 36.89
N ASN A 49 27.39 10.26 37.70
CA ASN A 49 28.49 11.10 37.22
C ASN A 49 29.80 10.29 37.02
N ASP A 50 29.79 9.00 37.35
CA ASP A 50 30.93 8.12 37.14
C ASP A 50 30.98 7.68 35.68
N GLU A 51 32.04 8.07 34.97
CA GLU A 51 32.24 7.74 33.55
C GLU A 51 32.37 6.23 33.29
N PHE A 52 32.72 5.45 34.32
CA PHE A 52 32.89 4.00 34.27
C PHE A 52 31.62 3.22 34.67
N LYS A 53 30.51 3.88 34.86
CA LYS A 53 29.26 3.22 35.32
C LYS A 53 28.82 2.08 34.39
N TYR A 54 28.93 2.26 33.07
CA TYR A 54 28.66 1.20 32.11
C TYR A 54 29.66 0.05 32.22
N GLU A 55 30.93 0.34 32.30
CA GLU A 55 32.02 -0.64 32.44
C GLU A 55 31.85 -1.46 33.72
N MET A 56 31.37 -0.84 34.80
CA MET A 56 31.03 -1.55 36.04
C MET A 56 29.91 -2.59 35.80
N TYR A 57 28.89 -2.28 35.01
CA TYR A 57 27.89 -3.28 34.65
C TYR A 57 28.49 -4.36 33.74
N ALA A 58 29.26 -3.96 32.74
CA ALA A 58 29.88 -4.86 31.78
C ALA A 58 30.83 -5.87 32.46
N SER A 59 31.55 -5.47 33.53
CA SER A 59 32.44 -6.36 34.28
C SER A 59 31.73 -7.47 35.06
N LYS A 60 30.43 -7.31 35.32
CA LYS A 60 29.61 -8.29 36.06
C LYS A 60 28.96 -9.34 35.13
N ILE A 61 29.07 -9.18 33.83
CA ILE A 61 28.35 -9.99 32.84
C ILE A 61 29.33 -10.80 31.98
N SER A 62 29.02 -12.09 31.79
CA SER A 62 29.78 -12.95 30.88
C SER A 62 29.44 -12.63 29.42
N GLU A 63 30.43 -12.76 28.52
CA GLU A 63 30.25 -12.68 27.07
C GLU A 63 29.31 -13.80 26.53
N GLU A 64 29.17 -14.89 27.28
CA GLU A 64 28.37 -16.08 26.93
C GLU A 64 26.93 -16.00 27.44
N ASP A 65 26.50 -14.83 27.99
CA ASP A 65 25.11 -14.67 28.45
C ASP A 65 24.12 -15.09 27.32
N TYR A 66 23.12 -15.84 27.70
CA TYR A 66 22.18 -16.48 26.75
C TYR A 66 21.51 -15.46 25.84
N TYR A 67 21.04 -14.35 26.39
CA TYR A 67 20.38 -13.27 25.62
C TYR A 67 21.34 -12.20 25.10
N GLY A 68 22.63 -12.32 25.40
CA GLY A 68 23.67 -11.40 25.00
C GLY A 68 24.04 -10.40 26.09
N LYS A 69 25.30 -9.99 26.06
CA LYS A 69 25.92 -9.10 27.04
C LYS A 69 25.13 -7.81 27.25
N GLN A 70 24.68 -7.16 26.16
CA GLN A 70 23.93 -5.90 26.22
C GLN A 70 22.58 -6.05 26.92
N ALA A 71 21.85 -7.15 26.67
CA ALA A 71 20.56 -7.41 27.32
C ALA A 71 20.73 -7.64 28.84
N ALA A 72 21.80 -8.34 29.23
CA ALA A 72 22.12 -8.56 30.63
C ALA A 72 22.59 -7.26 31.34
N ILE A 73 23.38 -6.41 30.65
CA ILE A 73 23.75 -5.07 31.14
C ILE A 73 22.50 -4.21 31.28
N ALA A 74 21.60 -4.21 30.28
CA ALA A 74 20.36 -3.45 30.31
C ALA A 74 19.49 -3.82 31.53
N LYS A 75 19.45 -5.10 31.93
CA LYS A 75 18.74 -5.54 33.15
C LYS A 75 19.31 -4.91 34.42
N LEU A 76 20.62 -4.87 34.55
CA LEU A 76 21.26 -4.23 35.72
C LEU A 76 21.02 -2.71 35.71
N LEU A 77 21.16 -2.09 34.53
CA LEU A 77 20.94 -0.67 34.37
C LEU A 77 19.48 -0.29 34.64
N GLU A 78 18.51 -1.08 34.16
CA GLU A 78 17.08 -0.84 34.40
C GLU A 78 16.76 -0.77 35.88
N ARG A 79 17.28 -1.71 36.68
CA ARG A 79 17.11 -1.71 38.13
C ARG A 79 17.61 -0.40 38.75
N ASP A 80 18.86 -0.07 38.50
CA ASP A 80 19.52 1.12 39.08
C ASP A 80 18.85 2.41 38.54
N TYR A 81 18.42 2.44 37.28
CA TYR A 81 17.73 3.58 36.68
C TYR A 81 16.36 3.81 37.31
N ASN A 82 15.59 2.75 37.50
CA ASN A 82 14.27 2.83 38.13
C ASN A 82 14.38 3.32 39.58
N GLU A 83 15.34 2.82 40.37
CA GLU A 83 15.63 3.32 41.72
C GLU A 83 16.00 4.82 41.68
N ALA A 84 16.94 5.22 40.81
CA ALA A 84 17.35 6.61 40.67
C ALA A 84 16.23 7.56 40.31
N VAL A 85 15.27 7.14 39.48
CA VAL A 85 14.09 7.96 39.13
C VAL A 85 13.23 8.27 40.35
N PHE A 86 13.08 7.33 41.29
CA PHE A 86 12.27 7.56 42.48
C PHE A 86 13.03 8.31 43.58
N ASP A 87 14.33 8.09 43.72
CA ASP A 87 15.13 8.62 44.81
C ASP A 87 15.72 10.01 44.53
N ASN A 88 15.84 10.42 43.26
CA ASN A 88 16.51 11.66 42.90
C ASN A 88 15.52 12.69 42.36
N SER A 89 15.53 13.89 42.99
CA SER A 89 14.64 15.02 42.60
C SER A 89 14.86 15.54 41.16
N LYS A 90 16.02 15.27 40.55
CA LYS A 90 16.23 15.64 39.14
C LYS A 90 15.20 15.00 38.18
N PHE A 91 14.60 13.90 38.59
CA PHE A 91 13.57 13.19 37.80
C PHE A 91 12.13 13.61 38.15
N ASP A 92 11.91 14.62 39.00
CA ASP A 92 10.54 15.03 39.38
C ASP A 92 9.69 15.46 38.20
N ASN A 93 10.26 16.23 37.27
CA ASN A 93 9.56 16.60 36.03
C ASN A 93 9.24 15.37 35.15
N PHE A 94 10.16 14.42 35.06
CA PHE A 94 9.96 13.18 34.34
C PHE A 94 8.83 12.35 34.97
N LYS A 95 8.79 12.24 36.29
CA LYS A 95 7.73 11.54 37.04
C LYS A 95 6.36 12.18 36.82
N ILE A 96 6.31 13.53 36.88
CA ILE A 96 5.05 14.28 36.65
C ILE A 96 4.55 14.06 35.24
N LYS A 97 5.41 14.21 34.24
CA LYS A 97 5.09 14.04 32.82
C LYS A 97 4.59 12.63 32.51
N ASN A 98 5.21 11.61 33.10
CA ASN A 98 4.97 10.21 32.80
C ASN A 98 4.14 9.46 33.85
N LYS A 99 3.40 10.23 34.67
CA LYS A 99 2.61 9.70 35.80
C LYS A 99 1.70 8.52 35.43
N ASP A 100 1.07 8.57 34.26
CA ASP A 100 0.11 7.55 33.83
C ASP A 100 0.81 6.25 33.44
N PHE A 101 1.96 6.31 32.78
CA PHE A 101 2.78 5.14 32.48
C PHE A 101 3.34 4.50 33.76
N ILE A 102 3.88 5.32 34.65
CA ILE A 102 4.44 4.87 35.93
C ILE A 102 3.35 4.21 36.79
N LYS A 103 2.13 4.77 36.86
CA LYS A 103 1.00 4.18 37.58
C LYS A 103 0.53 2.85 37.01
N LYS A 104 0.72 2.62 35.72
CA LYS A 104 0.46 1.33 35.05
C LYS A 104 1.58 0.31 35.30
N GLY A 105 2.62 0.67 36.05
CA GLY A 105 3.75 -0.23 36.35
C GLY A 105 4.76 -0.36 35.20
N ILE A 106 4.75 0.55 34.24
CA ILE A 106 5.75 0.55 33.15
C ILE A 106 7.07 1.05 33.71
N SER A 107 8.15 0.36 33.36
CA SER A 107 9.52 0.68 33.82
C SER A 107 9.92 2.11 33.43
N PRO A 108 10.33 2.96 34.40
CA PRO A 108 10.87 4.29 34.11
C PRO A 108 12.02 4.29 33.10
N PHE A 109 12.87 3.27 33.11
CA PHE A 109 13.94 3.09 32.14
C PHE A 109 13.41 2.96 30.71
N LYS A 110 12.37 2.14 30.50
CA LYS A 110 11.72 1.99 29.18
C LYS A 110 11.00 3.25 28.75
N ILE A 111 10.37 3.96 29.66
CA ILE A 111 9.75 5.26 29.39
C ILE A 111 10.81 6.27 28.94
N ALA A 112 11.96 6.31 29.60
CA ALA A 112 13.05 7.23 29.24
C ALA A 112 13.62 6.90 27.84
N ILE A 113 13.80 5.63 27.51
CA ILE A 113 14.19 5.19 26.16
C ILE A 113 13.13 5.62 25.12
N ALA A 114 11.86 5.40 25.41
CA ALA A 114 10.78 5.81 24.52
C ALA A 114 10.79 7.32 24.28
N GLU A 115 10.88 8.13 25.35
CA GLU A 115 10.99 9.59 25.24
C GLU A 115 12.22 10.04 24.43
N TYR A 116 13.35 9.38 24.61
CA TYR A 116 14.55 9.68 23.85
C TYR A 116 14.28 9.56 22.35
N PHE A 117 13.72 8.44 21.90
CA PHE A 117 13.41 8.23 20.47
C PHE A 117 12.24 9.09 19.96
N GLU A 118 11.25 9.42 20.81
CA GLU A 118 10.17 10.35 20.44
C GLU A 118 10.66 11.79 20.20
N ASN A 119 11.69 12.21 20.94
CA ASN A 119 12.25 13.56 20.86
C ASN A 119 13.33 13.73 19.78
N ILE A 120 13.67 12.68 19.05
CA ILE A 120 14.62 12.78 17.95
C ILE A 120 14.05 13.69 16.85
N ASN A 121 14.89 14.58 16.33
CA ASN A 121 14.55 15.31 15.12
C ASN A 121 14.73 14.39 13.90
N TYR A 122 13.59 14.04 13.29
CA TYR A 122 13.54 13.25 12.06
C TYR A 122 13.60 14.12 10.78
N ASP A 123 14.11 15.36 10.84
CA ASP A 123 14.40 16.18 9.66
C ASP A 123 15.59 15.58 8.90
N ILE A 124 15.26 14.63 8.03
CA ILE A 124 16.24 13.87 7.28
C ILE A 124 16.76 14.74 6.13
N LYS A 125 18.04 15.08 6.16
CA LYS A 125 18.66 15.73 5.00
C LYS A 125 18.54 14.81 3.81
N GLU A 126 17.84 15.28 2.79
CA GLU A 126 17.63 14.53 1.56
C GLU A 126 18.98 14.35 0.85
N ASN A 127 19.39 13.10 0.70
CA ASN A 127 20.52 12.67 -0.08
C ASN A 127 20.06 11.60 -1.06
N GLU A 128 20.95 11.15 -1.93
CA GLU A 128 20.63 10.17 -2.96
C GLU A 128 20.08 8.86 -2.37
N GLU A 129 20.66 8.37 -1.26
CA GLU A 129 20.22 7.13 -0.61
C GLU A 129 18.79 7.25 -0.06
N ILE A 130 18.48 8.37 0.62
CA ILE A 130 17.13 8.64 1.13
C ILE A 130 16.11 8.74 0.01
N LYS A 131 16.46 9.43 -1.08
CA LYS A 131 15.60 9.51 -2.27
C LYS A 131 15.31 8.12 -2.84
N LEU A 132 16.33 7.31 -3.02
CA LEU A 132 16.19 5.93 -3.49
C LEU A 132 15.35 5.07 -2.55
N LEU A 133 15.53 5.19 -1.22
CA LEU A 133 14.71 4.50 -0.22
C LEU A 133 13.22 4.87 -0.33
N LYS A 134 12.90 6.16 -0.49
CA LYS A 134 11.52 6.61 -0.71
C LYS A 134 10.92 6.07 -2.03
N GLU A 135 11.75 5.91 -3.05
CA GLU A 135 11.31 5.38 -4.35
C GLU A 135 11.04 3.86 -4.33
N ILE A 136 11.89 3.08 -3.63
CA ILE A 136 11.74 1.61 -3.58
C ILE A 136 10.51 1.13 -2.79
N GLN A 137 9.94 1.95 -1.92
CA GLN A 137 8.73 1.58 -1.15
C GLN A 137 7.52 1.26 -2.04
N GLN A 138 7.47 1.82 -3.24
CA GLN A 138 6.28 1.74 -4.08
C GLN A 138 6.08 0.36 -4.68
N ARG A 139 7.13 -0.27 -5.23
CA ARG A 139 7.00 -1.51 -6.00
C ARG A 139 8.15 -2.51 -5.84
N ASN A 140 9.15 -2.21 -5.03
CA ASN A 140 10.42 -2.94 -5.06
C ASN A 140 10.67 -3.80 -3.81
N ILE A 141 9.95 -3.56 -2.72
CA ILE A 141 10.03 -4.34 -1.47
C ILE A 141 8.65 -4.78 -1.02
N SER A 142 8.54 -5.97 -0.42
CA SER A 142 7.27 -6.51 0.08
C SER A 142 6.92 -5.97 1.45
N GLY A 143 7.87 -5.89 2.37
CA GLY A 143 7.66 -5.48 3.75
C GLY A 143 8.96 -5.19 4.46
N ILE A 144 8.85 -4.81 5.74
CA ILE A 144 10.00 -4.52 6.61
C ILE A 144 9.80 -5.22 7.94
N ILE A 145 10.86 -5.83 8.46
CA ILE A 145 10.96 -6.32 9.83
C ILE A 145 12.06 -5.53 10.51
N THR A 146 11.84 -5.07 11.74
CA THR A 146 12.83 -4.29 12.46
C THR A 146 12.80 -4.55 13.96
N THR A 147 13.99 -4.44 14.59
CA THR A 147 14.13 -4.36 16.05
C THR A 147 14.28 -2.94 16.56
N ASN A 148 14.28 -1.92 15.67
CA ASN A 148 14.47 -0.53 16.04
C ASN A 148 13.22 0.07 16.67
N TYR A 149 13.40 0.87 17.72
CA TYR A 149 12.30 1.57 18.41
C TYR A 149 11.93 2.90 17.77
N ASP A 150 12.89 3.54 17.06
CA ASP A 150 12.73 4.86 16.44
C ASP A 150 11.67 4.88 15.32
N LYS A 151 11.27 6.09 14.91
CA LYS A 151 10.25 6.30 13.87
C LYS A 151 10.81 6.57 12.47
N PHE A 152 12.09 6.26 12.24
CA PHE A 152 12.72 6.56 10.97
C PHE A 152 12.09 5.82 9.79
N LEU A 153 11.82 4.52 9.97
CA LEU A 153 11.21 3.70 8.92
C LEU A 153 9.80 4.18 8.58
N GLU A 154 9.01 4.61 9.56
CA GLU A 154 7.68 5.18 9.37
C GLU A 154 7.72 6.48 8.55
N LYS A 155 8.76 7.29 8.73
CA LYS A 155 8.97 8.53 7.97
C LYS A 155 9.40 8.28 6.52
N ILE A 156 10.15 7.21 6.26
CA ILE A 156 10.57 6.84 4.90
C ILE A 156 9.47 6.04 4.18
N PHE A 157 8.86 5.08 4.86
CA PHE A 157 7.91 4.10 4.28
C PHE A 157 6.47 4.39 4.71
N HIS A 158 6.01 5.63 4.53
CA HIS A 158 4.71 6.14 4.99
C HIS A 158 3.49 5.40 4.43
N ASN A 159 3.64 4.64 3.34
CA ASN A 159 2.57 3.82 2.74
C ASN A 159 2.44 2.43 3.38
N PHE A 160 3.33 2.07 4.31
CA PHE A 160 3.33 0.77 4.96
C PHE A 160 2.53 0.83 6.26
N LYS A 161 1.78 -0.23 6.55
CA LYS A 161 1.06 -0.38 7.82
C LYS A 161 2.05 -0.84 8.90
N ILE A 162 1.98 -0.21 10.08
CA ILE A 162 2.90 -0.47 11.18
C ILE A 162 2.23 -1.43 12.15
N PHE A 163 3.00 -2.41 12.62
CA PHE A 163 2.62 -3.32 13.70
C PHE A 163 3.76 -3.35 14.71
N ALA A 164 3.46 -3.08 15.98
CA ALA A 164 4.45 -2.95 17.04
C ALA A 164 4.16 -3.89 18.21
N GLY A 165 5.20 -4.64 18.63
CA GLY A 165 5.11 -5.59 19.72
C GLY A 165 4.34 -6.87 19.35
N GLN A 166 4.45 -7.89 20.21
CA GLN A 166 3.85 -9.20 19.94
C GLN A 166 2.32 -9.20 19.99
N GLU A 167 1.72 -8.44 20.89
CA GLU A 167 0.26 -8.45 21.05
C GLU A 167 -0.47 -7.93 19.83
N GLU A 168 0.01 -6.82 19.26
CA GLU A 168 -0.56 -6.29 18.03
C GLU A 168 -0.34 -7.24 16.84
N LEU A 169 0.81 -7.92 16.80
CA LEU A 169 1.13 -8.92 15.78
C LEU A 169 0.23 -10.17 15.87
N ILE A 170 -0.14 -10.61 17.09
CA ILE A 170 -0.99 -11.80 17.30
C ILE A 170 -2.43 -11.54 16.86
N PHE A 171 -2.99 -10.38 17.19
CA PHE A 171 -4.41 -10.07 16.93
C PHE A 171 -4.66 -9.44 15.56
N SER A 172 -3.64 -9.22 14.76
CA SER A 172 -3.78 -8.61 13.43
C SER A 172 -3.76 -9.66 12.32
N ASN A 173 -4.57 -9.45 11.30
CA ASN A 173 -4.41 -10.17 10.05
C ASN A 173 -3.15 -9.65 9.34
N LEU A 174 -2.02 -10.30 9.63
CA LEU A 174 -0.72 -9.96 9.04
C LEU A 174 -0.61 -10.57 7.65
N GLU A 175 -0.48 -9.72 6.66
CA GLU A 175 -0.48 -10.13 5.26
C GLU A 175 0.93 -10.29 4.68
N GLY A 176 1.94 -9.73 5.35
CA GLY A 176 3.33 -9.74 4.89
C GLY A 176 3.60 -8.83 3.70
N ILE A 177 2.65 -7.92 3.38
CA ILE A 177 2.72 -7.07 2.19
C ILE A 177 2.49 -5.61 2.57
N ALA A 178 3.45 -4.74 2.26
CA ALA A 178 3.45 -3.32 2.61
C ALA A 178 3.22 -3.07 4.12
N GLU A 179 3.94 -3.80 4.94
CA GLU A 179 3.87 -3.76 6.41
C GLU A 179 5.24 -3.58 7.03
N ILE A 180 5.29 -2.89 8.18
CA ILE A 180 6.47 -2.76 9.03
C ILE A 180 6.18 -3.50 10.33
N TYR A 181 6.98 -4.52 10.62
CA TYR A 181 6.91 -5.30 11.84
C TYR A 181 8.00 -4.85 12.81
N LYS A 182 7.64 -4.10 13.86
CA LYS A 182 8.55 -3.66 14.94
C LYS A 182 8.52 -4.72 16.04
N ILE A 183 9.31 -5.78 15.85
CA ILE A 183 9.23 -7.00 16.68
C ILE A 183 9.74 -6.81 18.12
N HIS A 184 10.56 -5.79 18.39
CA HIS A 184 11.01 -5.42 19.73
C HIS A 184 10.29 -4.19 20.31
N GLY A 185 9.14 -3.82 19.75
CA GLY A 185 8.34 -2.70 20.23
C GLY A 185 8.68 -1.37 19.56
N THR A 186 8.11 -0.31 20.07
CA THR A 186 8.20 1.05 19.50
C THR A 186 8.29 2.12 20.58
N SER A 187 8.90 3.25 20.25
CA SER A 187 8.96 4.44 21.12
C SER A 187 7.59 5.01 21.48
N SER A 188 6.56 4.78 20.65
CA SER A 188 5.20 5.25 20.95
C SER A 188 4.50 4.49 22.07
N SER A 189 4.99 3.28 22.41
CA SER A 189 4.41 2.37 23.41
C SER A 189 5.52 1.75 24.26
N PRO A 190 5.96 2.45 25.33
CA PRO A 190 7.10 2.04 26.17
C PRO A 190 6.99 0.61 26.71
N GLU A 191 5.79 0.14 27.00
CA GLU A 191 5.48 -1.21 27.47
C GLU A 191 5.88 -2.31 26.49
N THR A 192 5.96 -1.99 25.20
CA THR A 192 6.33 -2.94 24.15
C THR A 192 7.82 -3.12 23.98
N ILE A 193 8.65 -2.24 24.56
CA ILE A 193 10.11 -2.22 24.40
C ILE A 193 10.74 -3.47 25.01
N ILE A 194 11.50 -4.20 24.20
CA ILE A 194 12.27 -5.39 24.58
C ILE A 194 13.74 -5.02 24.56
N ILE A 195 14.35 -4.91 25.76
CA ILE A 195 15.75 -4.47 25.89
C ILE A 195 16.54 -5.25 26.94
N THR A 196 15.91 -5.70 28.04
CA THR A 196 16.56 -6.45 29.10
C THR A 196 16.52 -7.95 28.86
N SER A 197 17.41 -8.71 29.53
CA SER A 197 17.37 -10.18 29.45
C SER A 197 16.04 -10.77 29.94
N ASP A 198 15.35 -10.12 30.89
CA ASP A 198 14.03 -10.53 31.34
C ASP A 198 12.95 -10.29 30.27
N ASP A 199 13.09 -9.21 29.49
CA ASP A 199 12.19 -8.97 28.35
C ASP A 199 12.37 -10.02 27.27
N TYR A 200 13.60 -10.36 26.93
CA TYR A 200 13.90 -11.41 25.95
C TYR A 200 13.37 -12.76 26.39
N LYS A 201 13.49 -13.09 27.67
CA LYS A 201 12.91 -14.31 28.24
C LYS A 201 11.39 -14.36 28.07
N LYS A 202 10.69 -13.31 28.47
CA LYS A 202 9.24 -13.20 28.30
C LYS A 202 8.83 -13.20 26.81
N PHE A 203 9.63 -12.58 25.97
CA PHE A 203 9.42 -12.57 24.53
C PHE A 203 9.53 -13.97 23.93
N GLU A 204 10.55 -14.74 24.32
CA GLU A 204 10.76 -16.11 23.85
C GLU A 204 9.63 -17.05 24.31
N GLU A 205 9.18 -16.92 25.56
CA GLU A 205 8.07 -17.72 26.11
C GLU A 205 6.74 -17.53 25.35
N LYS A 206 6.55 -16.41 24.68
CA LYS A 206 5.33 -16.06 23.92
C LYS A 206 5.55 -15.99 22.41
N SER A 207 6.72 -16.35 21.92
CA SER A 207 7.14 -16.05 20.54
C SER A 207 6.71 -17.07 19.47
N ASP A 208 6.02 -18.16 19.84
CA ASP A 208 5.70 -19.25 18.90
C ASP A 208 4.94 -18.73 17.67
N TYR A 209 3.95 -17.87 17.86
CA TYR A 209 3.20 -17.29 16.75
C TYR A 209 4.08 -16.38 15.88
N LEU A 210 4.87 -15.50 16.51
CA LEU A 210 5.80 -14.63 15.78
C LEU A 210 6.84 -15.45 15.02
N THR A 211 7.38 -16.49 15.64
CA THR A 211 8.34 -17.42 15.00
C THR A 211 7.71 -18.09 13.79
N ALA A 212 6.49 -18.59 13.91
CA ALA A 212 5.76 -19.19 12.78
C ALA A 212 5.53 -18.16 11.65
N LYS A 213 5.19 -16.92 11.99
CA LYS A 213 5.01 -15.85 11.01
C LYS A 213 6.32 -15.48 10.32
N LEU A 214 7.39 -15.28 11.08
CA LEU A 214 8.72 -15.02 10.52
C LEU A 214 9.18 -16.17 9.63
N LEU A 215 8.98 -17.41 10.05
CA LEU A 215 9.29 -18.59 9.25
C LEU A 215 8.56 -18.56 7.90
N THR A 216 7.27 -18.24 7.90
CA THR A 216 6.47 -18.11 6.67
C THR A 216 7.07 -17.05 5.74
N ILE A 217 7.39 -15.87 6.28
CA ILE A 217 8.00 -14.77 5.51
C ILE A 217 9.35 -15.20 4.92
N PHE A 218 10.22 -15.85 5.70
CA PHE A 218 11.54 -16.33 5.26
C PHE A 218 11.45 -17.41 4.18
N LEU A 219 10.40 -18.23 4.22
CA LEU A 219 10.16 -19.24 3.19
C LEU A 219 9.56 -18.67 1.90
N GLU A 220 8.77 -17.61 2.02
CA GLU A 220 8.04 -17.04 0.89
C GLU A 220 8.81 -15.93 0.17
N TYR A 221 9.62 -15.13 0.89
CA TYR A 221 10.28 -13.94 0.38
C TYR A 221 11.81 -14.02 0.50
N PRO A 222 12.55 -13.38 -0.41
CA PRO A 222 13.94 -13.06 -0.16
C PRO A 222 14.06 -12.07 0.99
N ILE A 223 15.05 -12.24 1.86
CA ILE A 223 15.30 -11.38 3.03
C ILE A 223 16.64 -10.67 2.87
N ILE A 224 16.63 -9.34 3.00
CA ILE A 224 17.85 -8.53 2.96
C ILE A 224 18.07 -7.90 4.33
N PHE A 225 19.11 -8.34 5.02
CA PHE A 225 19.51 -7.81 6.32
C PHE A 225 20.37 -6.58 6.13
N ILE A 226 19.99 -5.47 6.78
CA ILE A 226 20.70 -4.19 6.71
C ILE A 226 20.80 -3.59 8.12
N GLY A 227 22.00 -3.16 8.52
CA GLY A 227 22.20 -2.49 9.80
C GLY A 227 22.32 -3.43 11.00
N TYR A 228 22.60 -4.70 10.77
CA TYR A 228 22.96 -5.68 11.79
C TYR A 228 24.42 -6.07 11.71
N SER A 229 24.97 -6.55 12.83
CA SER A 229 26.15 -7.41 12.82
C SER A 229 25.73 -8.84 12.57
N ILE A 230 26.48 -9.56 11.75
CA ILE A 230 26.21 -10.98 11.46
C ILE A 230 26.35 -11.86 12.73
N ASN A 231 27.04 -11.35 13.75
CA ASN A 231 27.19 -11.99 15.05
C ASN A 231 26.09 -11.61 16.05
N ASP A 232 25.12 -10.81 15.64
CA ASP A 232 24.01 -10.40 16.50
C ASP A 232 23.24 -11.64 17.01
N LYS A 233 23.13 -11.76 18.34
CA LYS A 233 22.44 -12.89 18.97
C LYS A 233 20.96 -12.96 18.61
N ASN A 234 20.31 -11.82 18.41
CA ASN A 234 18.89 -11.79 18.02
C ASN A 234 18.68 -12.44 16.65
N ILE A 235 19.56 -12.12 15.71
CA ILE A 235 19.54 -12.75 14.37
C ILE A 235 19.84 -14.24 14.48
N LYS A 236 20.84 -14.63 15.28
CA LYS A 236 21.16 -16.05 15.50
C LYS A 236 20.00 -16.82 16.12
N ASN A 237 19.28 -16.22 17.09
CA ASN A 237 18.12 -16.84 17.73
C ASN A 237 16.96 -17.04 16.75
N ILE A 238 16.69 -16.07 15.88
CA ILE A 238 15.70 -16.21 14.80
C ILE A 238 16.09 -17.35 13.87
N PHE A 239 17.33 -17.39 13.41
CA PHE A 239 17.81 -18.49 12.55
C PHE A 239 17.81 -19.84 13.27
N SER A 240 18.10 -19.88 14.56
CA SER A 240 18.00 -21.11 15.36
C SER A 240 16.57 -21.66 15.37
N SER A 241 15.59 -20.77 15.54
CA SER A 241 14.17 -21.15 15.50
C SER A 241 13.77 -21.67 14.12
N ILE A 242 14.22 -21.03 13.04
CA ILE A 242 14.02 -21.49 11.67
C ILE A 242 14.69 -22.87 11.43
N ALA A 243 15.93 -23.03 11.90
CA ALA A 243 16.67 -24.28 11.76
C ALA A 243 16.01 -25.45 12.49
N LYS A 244 15.33 -25.22 13.62
CA LYS A 244 14.55 -26.25 14.33
C LYS A 244 13.40 -26.79 13.48
N CYS A 245 12.74 -25.94 12.69
CA CYS A 245 11.55 -26.27 11.91
C CYS A 245 11.85 -26.92 10.54
N LEU A 246 13.08 -26.78 10.00
CA LEU A 246 13.44 -27.19 8.64
C LEU A 246 14.49 -28.32 8.66
N ASN A 247 14.47 -29.18 7.62
CA ASN A 247 15.57 -30.11 7.36
C ASN A 247 16.70 -29.43 6.57
N GLN A 248 17.87 -30.10 6.43
CA GLN A 248 19.04 -29.52 5.77
C GLN A 248 18.78 -29.16 4.29
N GLU A 249 18.08 -30.00 3.55
CA GLU A 249 17.72 -29.71 2.15
C GLU A 249 16.87 -28.45 2.01
N GLN A 250 15.93 -28.23 2.95
CA GLN A 250 15.11 -27.03 2.99
C GLN A 250 15.94 -25.79 3.36
N LEU A 251 16.91 -25.92 4.28
CA LEU A 251 17.83 -24.84 4.65
C LEU A 251 18.74 -24.44 3.49
N GLU A 252 19.20 -25.39 2.67
CA GLU A 252 19.99 -25.10 1.48
C GLU A 252 19.22 -24.25 0.45
N LYS A 253 17.90 -24.44 0.34
CA LYS A 253 17.05 -23.62 -0.53
C LYS A 253 16.95 -22.15 -0.07
N LEU A 254 17.22 -21.86 1.20
CA LEU A 254 17.23 -20.49 1.72
C LEU A 254 18.50 -19.71 1.33
N LYS A 255 19.60 -20.38 1.00
CA LYS A 255 20.91 -19.74 0.72
C LYS A 255 20.81 -18.57 -0.29
N GLN A 256 20.04 -18.72 -1.36
CA GLN A 256 19.90 -17.70 -2.40
C GLN A 256 18.90 -16.61 -2.04
N ARG A 257 18.15 -16.79 -0.96
CA ARG A 257 17.11 -15.88 -0.49
C ARG A 257 17.55 -15.02 0.69
N LEU A 258 18.65 -15.40 1.36
CA LEU A 258 19.17 -14.66 2.51
C LEU A 258 20.39 -13.86 2.08
N ILE A 259 20.26 -12.53 2.15
CA ILE A 259 21.31 -11.58 1.75
C ILE A 259 21.63 -10.71 2.95
N PHE A 260 22.89 -10.70 3.35
CA PHE A 260 23.37 -9.91 4.48
C PHE A 260 24.26 -8.77 3.99
N ILE A 261 23.88 -7.52 4.27
CA ILE A 261 24.65 -6.33 3.91
C ILE A 261 25.46 -5.90 5.11
N GLU A 262 26.77 -6.03 4.99
CA GLU A 262 27.74 -5.57 6.01
C GLU A 262 28.37 -4.26 5.54
N TYR A 263 28.31 -3.23 6.39
CA TYR A 263 29.01 -1.98 6.13
C TYR A 263 30.51 -2.19 6.22
N SER A 264 31.26 -1.79 5.20
CA SER A 264 32.72 -1.89 5.17
C SER A 264 33.28 -0.73 4.36
N LEU A 265 34.35 -0.10 4.88
CA LEU A 265 35.11 0.92 4.14
C LEU A 265 35.99 0.32 3.04
N GLU A 266 36.18 -1.00 3.05
CA GLU A 266 36.94 -1.74 2.05
C GLU A 266 36.15 -1.81 0.71
N ASN A 267 36.83 -2.28 -0.34
CA ASN A 267 36.19 -2.54 -1.63
C ASN A 267 35.03 -3.53 -1.48
N THR A 268 33.98 -3.32 -2.26
CA THR A 268 32.82 -4.22 -2.28
C THR A 268 33.26 -5.66 -2.53
N SER A 269 32.88 -6.55 -1.64
CA SER A 269 33.08 -7.99 -1.77
C SER A 269 31.79 -8.77 -1.58
N ILE A 270 31.71 -9.93 -2.21
CA ILE A 270 30.57 -10.83 -2.15
C ILE A 270 31.08 -12.21 -1.79
N ASP A 271 30.66 -12.71 -0.64
CA ASP A 271 31.07 -13.97 -0.06
C ASP A 271 29.85 -14.79 0.36
N THR A 272 30.06 -16.06 0.73
CA THR A 272 29.07 -16.88 1.43
C THR A 272 29.41 -16.87 2.93
N HIS A 273 28.43 -16.63 3.77
CA HIS A 273 28.56 -16.79 5.21
C HIS A 273 27.70 -17.95 5.70
N SER A 274 28.23 -18.76 6.60
CA SER A 274 27.57 -19.93 7.16
C SER A 274 27.40 -19.78 8.67
N ILE A 275 26.22 -20.09 9.17
CA ILE A 275 25.94 -20.16 10.62
C ILE A 275 25.69 -21.63 10.94
N ASP A 276 26.55 -22.19 11.78
CA ASP A 276 26.42 -23.56 12.29
C ASP A 276 25.61 -23.54 13.60
N PHE A 277 24.62 -24.41 13.68
CA PHE A 277 23.79 -24.62 14.87
C PHE A 277 24.15 -25.99 15.45
N ASN A 278 24.97 -26.12 16.40
CA ASN A 278 25.49 -27.29 17.14
C ASN A 278 24.68 -28.62 17.07
N ASN A 279 23.66 -28.69 16.24
CA ASN A 279 22.83 -29.85 15.93
C ASN A 279 23.08 -30.41 14.52
N GLY A 280 24.17 -30.01 13.86
CA GLY A 280 24.53 -30.42 12.49
C GLY A 280 23.75 -29.72 11.38
N LYS A 281 22.97 -28.68 11.69
CA LYS A 281 22.27 -27.86 10.70
C LYS A 281 23.04 -26.58 10.41
N ILE A 282 23.19 -26.24 9.15
CA ILE A 282 23.90 -25.06 8.67
C ILE A 282 22.96 -24.20 7.84
N ILE A 283 22.88 -22.91 8.16
CA ILE A 283 22.23 -21.91 7.32
C ILE A 283 23.33 -21.13 6.59
N GLU A 284 23.26 -21.11 5.27
CA GLU A 284 24.14 -20.30 4.43
C GLU A 284 23.39 -19.09 3.89
N MET A 285 24.11 -17.98 3.74
CA MET A 285 23.58 -16.73 3.17
C MET A 285 24.63 -16.03 2.30
N ILE A 286 24.17 -15.18 1.40
CA ILE A 286 25.04 -14.31 0.61
C ILE A 286 25.41 -13.12 1.48
N LYS A 287 26.69 -12.87 1.67
CA LYS A 287 27.21 -11.72 2.41
C LYS A 287 27.81 -10.72 1.43
N ILE A 288 27.31 -9.50 1.47
CA ILE A 288 27.80 -8.38 0.65
C ILE A 288 28.41 -7.34 1.59
N LYS A 289 29.71 -7.12 1.48
CA LYS A 289 30.41 -6.02 2.17
C LYS A 289 30.42 -4.81 1.24
N THR A 290 29.95 -3.67 1.70
CA THR A 290 29.94 -2.43 0.90
C THR A 290 29.72 -1.19 1.77
N ASN A 291 30.21 -0.04 1.32
CA ASN A 291 29.82 1.29 1.80
C ASN A 291 28.90 2.02 0.80
N ASN A 292 28.70 1.45 -0.41
CA ASN A 292 27.92 2.04 -1.48
C ASN A 292 26.46 1.57 -1.43
N PHE A 293 25.69 2.13 -0.51
CA PHE A 293 24.26 1.82 -0.36
C PHE A 293 23.42 2.39 -1.50
N SER A 294 23.87 3.46 -2.16
CA SER A 294 23.19 3.97 -3.35
C SER A 294 23.14 2.93 -4.48
N GLU A 295 24.23 2.17 -4.67
CA GLU A 295 24.25 1.07 -5.64
C GLU A 295 23.27 -0.03 -5.26
N LEU A 296 23.24 -0.43 -4.00
CA LEU A 296 22.30 -1.43 -3.48
C LEU A 296 20.84 -1.01 -3.76
N TYR A 297 20.48 0.23 -3.41
CA TYR A 297 19.11 0.72 -3.59
C TYR A 297 18.75 0.93 -5.06
N ARG A 298 19.68 1.37 -5.92
CA ARG A 298 19.44 1.41 -7.38
C ARG A 298 19.15 0.01 -7.93
N ASN A 299 19.91 -1.01 -7.49
CA ASN A 299 19.66 -2.38 -7.92
C ASN A 299 18.32 -2.90 -7.40
N LEU A 300 17.92 -2.57 -6.16
CA LEU A 300 16.58 -2.87 -5.63
C LEU A 300 15.47 -2.21 -6.46
N LYS A 301 15.69 -0.99 -6.94
CA LYS A 301 14.74 -0.27 -7.81
C LYS A 301 14.51 -0.97 -9.17
N GLU A 302 15.45 -1.80 -9.63
CA GLU A 302 15.29 -2.61 -10.85
C GLU A 302 14.30 -3.77 -10.67
N ILE A 303 14.04 -4.22 -9.42
CA ILE A 303 13.02 -5.24 -9.12
C ILE A 303 11.65 -4.60 -9.29
N LYS A 304 11.00 -4.82 -10.43
CA LYS A 304 9.66 -4.29 -10.68
C LYS A 304 8.62 -5.36 -10.48
N ALA A 305 7.87 -5.29 -9.39
CA ALA A 305 6.62 -6.02 -9.34
C ALA A 305 5.60 -5.41 -10.31
N LYS A 306 4.76 -6.27 -10.85
CA LYS A 306 3.67 -5.85 -11.73
C LYS A 306 2.72 -4.88 -11.02
N TYR A 307 2.53 -5.06 -9.72
CA TYR A 307 1.64 -4.25 -8.88
C TYR A 307 2.35 -3.76 -7.62
N SER A 308 1.94 -2.60 -7.08
CA SER A 308 2.49 -2.14 -5.81
C SER A 308 2.03 -3.05 -4.65
N PRO A 309 2.86 -3.29 -3.63
CA PRO A 309 2.48 -4.08 -2.46
C PRO A 309 1.23 -3.55 -1.78
N ARG A 310 1.06 -2.22 -1.69
CA ARG A 310 -0.15 -1.59 -1.14
C ARG A 310 -1.41 -2.02 -1.89
N VAL A 311 -1.39 -1.94 -3.23
CA VAL A 311 -2.54 -2.34 -4.06
C VAL A 311 -2.89 -3.82 -3.86
N ILE A 312 -1.87 -4.69 -3.79
CA ILE A 312 -2.09 -6.13 -3.53
C ILE A 312 -2.70 -6.36 -2.15
N ARG A 313 -2.19 -5.68 -1.10
CA ARG A 313 -2.73 -5.77 0.25
C ARG A 313 -4.19 -5.30 0.30
N ASP A 314 -4.46 -4.11 -0.23
CA ASP A 314 -5.80 -3.52 -0.19
C ASP A 314 -6.80 -4.38 -0.97
N LEU A 315 -6.38 -4.94 -2.12
CA LEU A 315 -7.15 -5.91 -2.90
C LEU A 315 -7.47 -7.18 -2.10
N ARG A 316 -6.45 -7.76 -1.47
CA ARG A 316 -6.61 -8.97 -0.66
C ARG A 316 -7.59 -8.73 0.50
N ASN A 317 -7.47 -7.59 1.19
CA ASN A 317 -8.38 -7.21 2.27
C ASN A 317 -9.84 -7.11 1.80
N GLU A 318 -10.09 -6.51 0.63
CA GLU A 318 -11.44 -6.43 0.09
C GLU A 318 -11.99 -7.81 -0.30
N ILE A 319 -11.16 -8.71 -0.83
CA ILE A 319 -11.56 -10.10 -1.12
C ILE A 319 -11.93 -10.84 0.18
N TYR A 320 -11.14 -10.69 1.25
CA TYR A 320 -11.45 -11.31 2.54
C TYR A 320 -12.75 -10.77 3.14
N LYS A 321 -12.96 -9.45 3.14
CA LYS A 321 -14.23 -8.85 3.58
C LYS A 321 -15.43 -9.40 2.82
N LEU A 322 -15.32 -9.57 1.50
CA LEU A 322 -16.38 -10.17 0.69
C LEU A 322 -16.68 -11.62 1.06
N ALA A 323 -15.67 -12.39 1.52
CA ALA A 323 -15.84 -13.77 1.95
C ALA A 323 -16.43 -13.90 3.36
N GLU A 324 -16.19 -12.91 4.23
CA GLU A 324 -16.64 -12.89 5.63
C GLU A 324 -18.02 -12.22 5.80
N ASP A 325 -18.39 -11.32 4.90
CA ASP A 325 -19.62 -10.54 5.02
C ASP A 325 -20.80 -11.26 4.34
N SER A 326 -21.78 -11.68 5.14
CA SER A 326 -23.01 -12.31 4.66
C SER A 326 -23.97 -11.35 3.94
N ASN A 327 -23.71 -10.02 3.98
CA ASN A 327 -24.52 -8.99 3.33
C ASN A 327 -23.63 -7.84 2.80
N PRO A 328 -22.90 -8.04 1.70
CA PRO A 328 -22.02 -7.01 1.18
C PRO A 328 -22.81 -5.83 0.62
N ASN A 329 -22.84 -4.73 1.37
CA ASN A 329 -23.39 -3.45 0.92
C ASN A 329 -22.41 -2.62 0.07
N SER A 330 -21.23 -3.13 -0.22
CA SER A 330 -20.19 -2.43 -0.96
C SER A 330 -20.32 -2.68 -2.47
N LEU A 331 -20.35 -1.59 -3.22
CA LEU A 331 -20.31 -1.60 -4.67
C LEU A 331 -18.90 -2.01 -5.13
N VAL A 332 -18.77 -3.19 -5.71
CA VAL A 332 -17.49 -3.72 -6.16
C VAL A 332 -17.41 -3.52 -7.69
N VAL A 333 -16.48 -2.70 -8.16
CA VAL A 333 -16.24 -2.49 -9.59
C VAL A 333 -15.05 -3.33 -10.03
N ALA A 334 -15.30 -4.26 -10.97
CA ALA A 334 -14.22 -5.06 -11.54
C ALA A 334 -13.45 -4.25 -12.58
N THR A 335 -12.13 -4.19 -12.44
CA THR A 335 -11.23 -3.78 -13.52
C THR A 335 -10.43 -4.98 -13.98
N GLY A 336 -10.19 -5.11 -15.30
CA GLY A 336 -9.36 -6.20 -15.81
C GLY A 336 -7.94 -6.12 -15.27
N PHE A 337 -7.34 -7.27 -14.97
CA PHE A 337 -5.96 -7.39 -14.49
C PHE A 337 -4.92 -6.65 -15.35
N GLU A 338 -5.24 -6.41 -16.61
CA GLU A 338 -4.40 -5.68 -17.56
C GLU A 338 -4.26 -4.18 -17.23
N ASN A 339 -5.24 -3.60 -16.56
CA ASN A 339 -5.26 -2.18 -16.18
C ASN A 339 -4.73 -1.90 -14.79
N LEU A 340 -4.48 -2.91 -13.96
CA LEU A 340 -3.90 -2.74 -12.63
C LEU A 340 -2.52 -2.07 -12.64
N ASN A 341 -1.77 -2.18 -13.75
CA ASN A 341 -0.48 -1.50 -13.93
C ASN A 341 -0.59 0.04 -14.03
N LYS A 342 -1.78 0.56 -14.30
CA LYS A 342 -2.07 2.01 -14.42
C LYS A 342 -2.68 2.57 -13.15
N LEU A 343 -2.83 1.76 -12.11
CA LEU A 343 -3.39 2.21 -10.85
C LEU A 343 -2.48 3.22 -10.19
N ASP A 344 -3.04 4.37 -9.88
CA ASP A 344 -2.39 5.45 -9.16
C ASP A 344 -2.47 5.16 -7.66
N ASP A 345 -1.35 5.10 -6.97
CA ASP A 345 -1.27 4.78 -5.54
C ASP A 345 -2.01 5.80 -4.64
N THR A 346 -2.43 6.94 -5.22
CA THR A 346 -3.21 7.97 -4.51
C THR A 346 -4.72 7.79 -4.63
N LYS A 347 -5.21 6.84 -5.43
CA LYS A 347 -6.65 6.60 -5.67
C LYS A 347 -7.16 5.36 -4.95
N PHE A 348 -8.43 5.40 -4.59
CA PHE A 348 -9.15 4.22 -4.07
C PHE A 348 -9.64 3.37 -5.23
N TYR A 349 -9.38 2.06 -5.16
CA TYR A 349 -9.84 1.10 -6.16
C TYR A 349 -10.77 0.07 -5.52
N THR A 350 -11.83 -0.26 -6.21
CA THR A 350 -12.78 -1.28 -5.79
C THR A 350 -12.71 -2.45 -6.76
N ILE A 351 -12.68 -3.68 -6.26
CA ILE A 351 -12.59 -4.89 -7.08
C ILE A 351 -13.84 -5.74 -6.89
N GLY A 352 -14.39 -6.21 -8.01
CA GLY A 352 -15.52 -7.12 -8.05
C GLY A 352 -15.12 -8.51 -8.48
N ILE A 353 -15.68 -9.50 -7.79
CA ILE A 353 -15.56 -10.91 -8.16
C ILE A 353 -16.94 -11.40 -8.55
N GLY A 354 -17.11 -11.92 -9.77
CA GLY A 354 -18.36 -12.47 -10.26
C GLY A 354 -18.13 -13.66 -11.19
N ILE A 355 -19.18 -14.42 -11.44
CA ILE A 355 -19.16 -15.51 -12.42
C ILE A 355 -19.22 -14.87 -13.81
N LYS A 356 -18.40 -15.34 -14.74
CA LYS A 356 -18.26 -14.77 -16.10
C LYS A 356 -19.58 -14.71 -16.88
N GLU A 357 -20.53 -15.56 -16.53
CA GLU A 357 -21.85 -15.63 -17.17
C GLU A 357 -22.82 -14.53 -16.70
N ASP A 358 -22.63 -13.98 -15.48
CA ASP A 358 -23.53 -12.99 -14.88
C ASP A 358 -22.99 -11.55 -14.91
N GLY A 359 -21.85 -11.29 -15.54
CA GLY A 359 -21.26 -9.96 -15.69
C GLY A 359 -20.91 -9.30 -14.35
N TYR A 360 -19.75 -9.53 -13.83
CA TYR A 360 -19.04 -8.80 -12.74
C TYR A 360 -19.93 -8.24 -11.59
N GLY A 361 -20.95 -8.95 -11.15
CA GLY A 361 -21.66 -8.67 -9.88
C GLY A 361 -22.51 -7.38 -9.80
N ILE A 362 -22.45 -6.47 -10.77
CA ILE A 362 -23.29 -5.27 -10.82
C ILE A 362 -24.13 -5.31 -12.07
N PRO A 363 -25.46 -5.40 -11.96
CA PRO A 363 -26.31 -5.29 -13.14
C PRO A 363 -26.11 -3.89 -13.75
N ILE A 364 -25.53 -3.83 -14.94
CA ILE A 364 -25.43 -2.60 -15.70
C ILE A 364 -26.84 -2.32 -16.26
N THR A 365 -27.49 -1.32 -15.68
CA THR A 365 -28.80 -0.89 -16.13
C THR A 365 -28.69 0.11 -17.28
N ALA A 366 -29.78 0.30 -18.01
CA ALA A 366 -29.84 1.32 -19.04
C ALA A 366 -29.52 2.73 -18.49
N GLU A 367 -29.97 3.04 -17.27
CA GLU A 367 -29.72 4.33 -16.62
C GLU A 367 -28.21 4.54 -16.40
N LYS A 368 -27.47 3.51 -15.97
CA LYS A 368 -26.02 3.61 -15.79
C LYS A 368 -25.27 3.80 -17.11
N ILE A 369 -25.74 3.20 -18.20
CA ILE A 369 -25.19 3.45 -19.53
C ILE A 369 -25.40 4.92 -19.93
N TYR A 370 -26.61 5.47 -19.73
CA TYR A 370 -26.86 6.88 -20.00
C TYR A 370 -26.02 7.82 -19.17
N GLU A 371 -25.84 7.52 -17.89
CA GLU A 371 -24.99 8.30 -16.97
C GLU A 371 -23.51 8.28 -17.41
N ASP A 372 -22.97 7.12 -17.75
CA ASP A 372 -21.59 6.96 -18.17
C ASP A 372 -21.25 7.68 -19.48
N ILE A 373 -22.23 7.85 -20.39
CA ILE A 373 -22.02 8.65 -21.61
C ILE A 373 -21.62 10.08 -21.29
N ILE A 374 -22.14 10.63 -20.20
CA ILE A 374 -21.96 12.04 -19.83
C ILE A 374 -20.83 12.20 -18.81
N LEU A 375 -20.81 11.36 -17.77
CA LEU A 375 -19.89 11.53 -16.64
C LEU A 375 -18.58 10.76 -16.81
N ASP A 376 -18.52 9.80 -17.72
CA ASP A 376 -17.38 8.90 -17.96
C ASP A 376 -16.88 8.22 -16.66
N ASN A 377 -17.81 7.86 -15.79
CA ASN A 377 -17.57 7.39 -14.43
C ASN A 377 -17.84 5.90 -14.21
N GLY A 378 -18.38 5.21 -15.22
CA GLY A 378 -18.74 3.79 -15.14
C GLY A 378 -17.54 2.86 -15.32
N TYR A 379 -16.42 3.34 -15.88
CA TYR A 379 -15.23 2.53 -16.22
C TYR A 379 -15.57 1.25 -16.97
N PHE A 380 -16.63 1.29 -17.77
CA PHE A 380 -17.13 0.13 -18.48
C PHE A 380 -16.19 -0.29 -19.61
N MET A 381 -15.93 -1.59 -19.70
CA MET A 381 -15.16 -2.15 -20.82
C MET A 381 -16.03 -2.19 -22.08
N PRO A 382 -15.63 -1.55 -23.20
CA PRO A 382 -16.40 -1.55 -24.45
C PRO A 382 -16.76 -2.94 -24.93
N ASP A 383 -15.83 -3.91 -24.83
CA ASP A 383 -16.05 -5.28 -25.25
C ASP A 383 -17.21 -5.94 -24.49
N LEU A 384 -17.30 -5.71 -23.19
CA LEU A 384 -18.35 -6.26 -22.35
C LEU A 384 -19.71 -5.58 -22.61
N ILE A 385 -19.69 -4.26 -22.74
CA ILE A 385 -20.91 -3.48 -23.02
C ILE A 385 -21.48 -3.88 -24.39
N VAL A 386 -20.66 -3.95 -25.44
CA VAL A 386 -21.11 -4.20 -26.81
C VAL A 386 -21.48 -5.68 -27.02
N SER A 387 -20.72 -6.63 -26.44
CA SER A 387 -20.98 -8.05 -26.70
C SER A 387 -22.09 -8.64 -25.82
N TYR A 388 -22.31 -8.09 -24.61
CA TYR A 388 -23.23 -8.69 -23.65
C TYR A 388 -24.40 -7.78 -23.23
N TYR A 389 -24.12 -6.56 -22.73
CA TYR A 389 -25.18 -5.72 -22.15
C TYR A 389 -26.06 -5.02 -23.16
N LEU A 390 -25.50 -4.36 -24.17
CA LEU A 390 -26.28 -3.67 -25.19
C LEU A 390 -27.24 -4.59 -25.92
N PRO A 391 -26.87 -5.81 -26.38
CA PRO A 391 -27.79 -6.72 -27.04
C PRO A 391 -29.01 -7.10 -26.19
N THR A 392 -28.80 -7.25 -24.88
CA THR A 392 -29.87 -7.60 -23.93
C THR A 392 -30.76 -6.40 -23.61
N LEU A 393 -30.14 -5.26 -23.26
CA LEU A 393 -30.85 -4.05 -22.87
C LEU A 393 -31.63 -3.43 -24.03
N LEU A 394 -31.15 -3.53 -25.27
CA LEU A 394 -31.87 -3.04 -26.45
C LEU A 394 -33.18 -3.80 -26.70
N LYS A 395 -33.32 -5.04 -26.26
CA LYS A 395 -34.60 -5.80 -26.35
C LYS A 395 -35.69 -5.20 -25.48
N THR A 396 -35.33 -4.63 -24.34
CA THR A 396 -36.31 -4.08 -23.36
C THR A 396 -36.42 -2.56 -23.41
N ASN A 397 -35.54 -1.86 -24.16
CA ASN A 397 -35.53 -0.41 -24.28
C ASN A 397 -35.91 0.01 -25.72
N SER A 398 -37.20 0.04 -26.01
CA SER A 398 -37.76 0.37 -27.36
C SER A 398 -37.32 1.77 -27.85
N GLY A 399 -37.01 2.70 -26.94
CA GLY A 399 -36.49 4.01 -27.27
C GLY A 399 -35.02 3.99 -27.78
N GLY A 400 -34.34 2.86 -27.66
CA GLY A 400 -32.90 2.70 -27.96
C GLY A 400 -32.00 3.12 -26.81
N LEU A 401 -30.70 2.90 -26.99
CA LEU A 401 -29.65 3.22 -26.05
C LEU A 401 -28.52 4.01 -26.73
N PRO A 402 -27.70 4.77 -25.98
CA PRO A 402 -26.47 5.32 -26.52
C PRO A 402 -25.46 4.19 -26.76
N ILE A 403 -24.83 4.13 -27.91
CA ILE A 403 -24.01 3.00 -28.37
C ILE A 403 -22.66 3.43 -28.92
N TYR A 404 -22.51 4.67 -29.42
CA TYR A 404 -21.36 5.09 -30.22
C TYR A 404 -20.11 5.25 -29.41
N LYS A 405 -20.19 5.70 -28.15
CA LYS A 405 -19.05 5.76 -27.22
C LYS A 405 -18.33 4.41 -27.12
N TYR A 406 -19.10 3.34 -26.98
CA TYR A 406 -18.56 1.98 -26.80
C TYR A 406 -18.15 1.33 -28.12
N LEU A 407 -18.85 1.67 -29.23
CA LEU A 407 -18.51 1.14 -30.55
C LEU A 407 -17.24 1.74 -31.13
N LYS A 408 -16.85 2.96 -30.72
CA LYS A 408 -15.68 3.68 -31.22
C LYS A 408 -14.41 2.85 -31.18
N ASP A 409 -14.18 2.10 -30.11
CA ASP A 409 -12.95 1.34 -29.84
C ASP A 409 -13.17 -0.18 -29.90
N TYR A 410 -14.40 -0.64 -30.20
CA TYR A 410 -14.75 -2.04 -30.29
C TYR A 410 -14.39 -2.64 -31.65
N LYS A 411 -13.66 -3.79 -31.63
CA LYS A 411 -13.18 -4.47 -32.85
C LYS A 411 -13.85 -5.82 -33.11
N GLY A 412 -14.77 -6.24 -32.23
CA GLY A 412 -15.47 -7.51 -32.35
C GLY A 412 -16.72 -7.46 -33.27
N ASN A 413 -17.40 -8.57 -33.36
CA ASN A 413 -18.67 -8.67 -34.10
C ASN A 413 -19.83 -8.05 -33.31
N ILE A 414 -20.56 -7.13 -33.91
CA ILE A 414 -21.76 -6.51 -33.32
C ILE A 414 -23.03 -7.34 -33.58
N SER A 415 -23.90 -7.42 -32.56
CA SER A 415 -25.17 -8.13 -32.65
C SER A 415 -26.15 -7.46 -33.58
N GLU A 416 -27.15 -8.22 -34.02
CA GLU A 416 -28.22 -7.72 -34.92
C GLU A 416 -28.99 -6.56 -34.28
N ASN A 417 -29.25 -6.59 -32.97
CA ASN A 417 -29.91 -5.51 -32.25
C ASN A 417 -29.16 -4.18 -32.33
N ILE A 418 -27.83 -4.23 -32.25
CA ILE A 418 -26.96 -3.04 -32.37
C ILE A 418 -26.96 -2.56 -33.84
N LYS A 419 -26.85 -3.46 -34.81
CA LYS A 419 -26.93 -3.08 -36.24
C LYS A 419 -28.23 -2.37 -36.55
N ASN A 420 -29.36 -2.90 -36.06
CA ASN A 420 -30.65 -2.29 -36.21
C ASN A 420 -30.75 -0.90 -35.56
N GLU A 421 -30.11 -0.70 -34.41
CA GLU A 421 -30.05 0.62 -33.76
C GLU A 421 -29.25 1.64 -34.58
N ILE A 422 -28.13 1.22 -35.19
CA ILE A 422 -27.28 2.05 -36.07
C ILE A 422 -28.05 2.45 -37.36
N THR A 423 -28.72 1.48 -38.00
CA THR A 423 -29.46 1.73 -39.28
C THR A 423 -30.70 2.54 -39.07
N LYS A 424 -31.36 2.43 -37.91
CA LYS A 424 -32.58 3.16 -37.57
C LYS A 424 -32.34 4.66 -37.34
N ARG A 425 -31.13 5.07 -36.99
CA ARG A 425 -30.79 6.45 -36.62
C ARG A 425 -29.53 6.91 -37.32
N THR A 426 -29.71 7.47 -38.51
CA THR A 426 -28.64 7.95 -39.36
C THR A 426 -28.50 9.46 -39.35
N GLU A 427 -29.57 10.20 -39.00
CA GLU A 427 -29.62 11.66 -38.91
C GLU A 427 -30.31 12.11 -37.62
N LEU A 428 -30.16 13.38 -37.22
CA LEU A 428 -30.78 13.91 -35.99
C LEU A 428 -32.31 13.79 -35.98
N LYS A 429 -32.93 13.96 -37.11
CA LYS A 429 -34.41 13.81 -37.24
C LYS A 429 -34.90 12.42 -36.86
N ASP A 430 -34.06 11.38 -36.97
CA ASP A 430 -34.44 10.00 -36.67
C ASP A 430 -34.57 9.73 -35.16
N PHE A 431 -34.04 10.62 -34.33
CA PHE A 431 -34.21 10.58 -32.87
C PHE A 431 -35.56 11.18 -32.42
N LEU A 432 -36.27 11.90 -33.30
CA LEU A 432 -37.52 12.56 -33.01
C LEU A 432 -38.70 11.70 -33.51
N ASN A 433 -39.80 11.72 -32.76
CA ASN A 433 -41.03 11.12 -33.24
C ASN A 433 -41.78 12.10 -34.21
N LYS A 434 -42.84 11.62 -34.85
CA LYS A 434 -43.61 12.41 -35.83
C LYS A 434 -44.15 13.72 -35.24
N GLN A 435 -44.66 13.70 -34.02
CA GLN A 435 -45.17 14.88 -33.32
C GLN A 435 -44.06 15.91 -33.04
N GLN A 436 -42.90 15.45 -32.60
CA GLN A 436 -41.76 16.32 -32.33
C GLN A 436 -41.16 16.93 -33.61
N ASN A 437 -41.09 16.17 -34.69
CA ASN A 437 -40.68 16.69 -35.98
C ASN A 437 -41.65 17.80 -36.47
N ASN A 438 -42.95 17.67 -36.24
CA ASN A 438 -43.89 18.71 -36.58
C ASN A 438 -43.77 19.96 -35.69
N LEU A 439 -43.36 19.81 -34.43
CA LEU A 439 -43.18 20.94 -33.49
C LEU A 439 -41.81 21.63 -33.69
N LYS A 440 -40.86 20.97 -34.30
CA LYS A 440 -39.48 21.47 -34.46
C LYS A 440 -39.44 22.83 -35.15
N GLU A 441 -40.02 22.94 -36.33
CA GLU A 441 -40.05 24.17 -37.13
C GLU A 441 -40.69 25.34 -36.35
N ASN A 442 -41.86 25.10 -35.75
CA ASN A 442 -42.59 26.13 -35.00
C ASN A 442 -41.76 26.63 -33.82
N TYR A 443 -41.10 25.74 -33.06
CA TYR A 443 -40.27 26.12 -31.94
C TYR A 443 -39.02 26.89 -32.41
N ARG A 444 -38.34 26.41 -33.45
CA ARG A 444 -37.14 27.05 -34.01
C ARG A 444 -37.41 28.47 -34.48
N ASN A 445 -38.62 28.76 -34.96
CA ASN A 445 -39.03 30.10 -35.39
C ASN A 445 -39.25 31.06 -34.21
N THR A 446 -39.37 30.56 -32.97
CA THR A 446 -39.45 31.40 -31.76
C THR A 446 -38.07 31.78 -31.19
N LEU A 447 -36.98 31.18 -31.68
CA LEU A 447 -35.65 31.41 -31.18
C LEU A 447 -34.95 32.60 -31.88
N ASN A 448 -34.54 33.59 -31.12
CA ASN A 448 -33.74 34.70 -31.62
C ASN A 448 -32.31 34.25 -32.00
N THR A 449 -31.77 33.31 -31.23
CA THR A 449 -30.47 32.70 -31.48
C THR A 449 -30.60 31.18 -31.35
N LYS A 450 -30.11 30.44 -32.34
CA LYS A 450 -30.22 28.98 -32.40
C LYS A 450 -28.98 28.32 -31.80
N THR A 451 -28.80 28.42 -30.49
CA THR A 451 -27.67 27.82 -29.76
C THR A 451 -28.16 27.14 -28.47
N VAL A 452 -27.36 26.19 -27.97
CA VAL A 452 -27.60 25.48 -26.70
C VAL A 452 -27.76 26.46 -25.56
N ASN A 453 -26.84 27.41 -25.42
CA ASN A 453 -26.81 28.38 -24.32
C ASN A 453 -28.02 29.32 -24.35
N HIS A 454 -28.49 29.70 -25.54
CA HIS A 454 -29.70 30.53 -25.67
C HIS A 454 -30.96 29.78 -25.18
N ILE A 455 -31.10 28.51 -25.56
CA ILE A 455 -32.23 27.69 -25.08
C ILE A 455 -32.16 27.52 -23.54
N ILE A 456 -30.97 27.30 -22.99
CA ILE A 456 -30.79 27.19 -21.55
C ILE A 456 -31.20 28.50 -20.82
N SER A 457 -30.83 29.64 -21.37
CA SER A 457 -31.22 30.94 -20.79
C SER A 457 -32.70 31.23 -20.88
N GLN A 458 -33.35 30.75 -21.92
CA GLN A 458 -34.80 30.98 -22.17
C GLN A 458 -35.68 30.02 -21.34
N GLU A 459 -35.36 28.72 -21.32
CA GLU A 459 -36.21 27.66 -20.76
C GLU A 459 -35.80 27.31 -19.30
N GLY A 460 -34.57 27.67 -18.89
CA GLY A 460 -33.99 27.28 -17.61
C GLY A 460 -33.40 25.88 -17.62
N ASN A 461 -32.51 25.64 -16.63
CA ASN A 461 -31.72 24.41 -16.54
C ASN A 461 -32.55 23.12 -16.45
N THR A 462 -33.75 23.16 -15.85
CA THR A 462 -34.58 21.99 -15.61
C THR A 462 -35.51 21.65 -16.78
N GLU A 463 -35.64 22.53 -17.80
CA GLU A 463 -36.55 22.36 -18.92
C GLU A 463 -35.87 22.37 -20.29
N ALA A 464 -34.71 23.00 -20.42
CA ALA A 464 -33.99 23.19 -21.67
C ALA A 464 -33.71 21.86 -22.42
N TYR A 465 -33.45 20.73 -21.68
CA TYR A 465 -33.23 19.43 -22.30
C TYR A 465 -34.42 18.93 -23.20
N LYS A 466 -35.63 19.46 -22.96
CA LYS A 466 -36.84 19.14 -23.78
C LYS A 466 -36.86 19.90 -25.10
N LYS A 467 -35.98 20.85 -25.32
CA LYS A 467 -36.00 21.76 -26.46
C LYS A 467 -34.67 21.73 -27.26
N ILE A 468 -33.54 21.45 -26.62
CA ILE A 468 -32.22 21.47 -27.26
C ILE A 468 -32.14 20.52 -28.46
N TYR A 469 -32.83 19.37 -28.44
CA TYR A 469 -32.84 18.43 -29.56
C TYR A 469 -33.60 18.91 -30.80
N PHE A 470 -34.21 20.11 -30.77
CA PHE A 470 -34.80 20.76 -31.94
C PHE A 470 -33.76 21.56 -32.76
N LEU A 471 -32.54 21.76 -32.24
CA LEU A 471 -31.46 22.37 -33.00
C LEU A 471 -30.95 21.47 -34.11
N GLU A 472 -30.35 22.07 -35.16
CA GLU A 472 -29.65 21.35 -36.22
C GLU A 472 -28.21 21.02 -35.76
N LYS A 473 -27.53 20.13 -36.50
CA LYS A 473 -26.23 19.65 -36.15
C LYS A 473 -25.17 20.77 -35.99
N ASP A 474 -25.20 21.74 -36.88
CA ASP A 474 -24.28 22.90 -36.91
C ASP A 474 -24.61 23.96 -35.86
N GLU A 475 -25.79 23.91 -35.26
CA GLU A 475 -26.24 24.82 -34.19
C GLU A 475 -25.89 24.27 -32.79
N ILE A 476 -25.49 22.98 -32.67
CA ILE A 476 -25.16 22.34 -31.42
C ILE A 476 -23.65 22.40 -31.19
N ASN A 477 -23.21 23.29 -30.29
CA ASN A 477 -21.87 23.22 -29.74
C ASN A 477 -21.80 22.04 -28.73
N LEU A 478 -20.89 21.08 -28.98
CA LEU A 478 -20.79 19.87 -28.18
C LEU A 478 -20.28 20.12 -26.76
N ASP A 479 -19.39 21.10 -26.57
CA ASP A 479 -18.86 21.44 -25.25
C ASP A 479 -19.96 22.11 -24.39
N ASP A 480 -20.75 22.99 -24.97
CA ASP A 480 -21.89 23.61 -24.27
C ASP A 480 -22.92 22.55 -23.88
N LEU A 481 -23.23 21.62 -24.79
CA LEU A 481 -24.18 20.54 -24.51
C LEU A 481 -23.64 19.58 -23.44
N GLU A 482 -22.36 19.24 -23.48
CA GLU A 482 -21.72 18.39 -22.47
C GLU A 482 -21.74 19.02 -21.08
N ASN A 483 -21.35 20.30 -20.98
CA ASN A 483 -21.34 21.04 -19.73
C ASN A 483 -22.75 21.14 -19.14
N TYR A 484 -23.77 21.40 -19.97
CA TYR A 484 -25.15 21.41 -19.55
C TYR A 484 -25.61 20.04 -19.02
N LEU A 485 -25.37 18.96 -19.75
CA LEU A 485 -25.76 17.61 -19.35
C LEU A 485 -25.04 17.18 -18.07
N LYS A 486 -23.75 17.47 -17.95
CA LYS A 486 -22.98 17.23 -16.71
C LYS A 486 -23.59 17.97 -15.53
N ASN A 487 -23.91 19.25 -15.69
CA ASN A 487 -24.48 20.07 -14.63
C ASN A 487 -25.81 19.50 -14.11
N ILE A 488 -26.77 19.21 -15.01
CA ILE A 488 -28.12 18.73 -14.59
C ILE A 488 -28.08 17.33 -13.97
N ILE A 489 -27.12 16.47 -14.36
CA ILE A 489 -26.96 15.12 -13.82
C ILE A 489 -26.21 15.15 -12.48
N THR A 490 -25.08 15.83 -12.38
CA THR A 490 -24.27 15.88 -11.13
C THR A 490 -24.98 16.60 -10.00
N GLN A 491 -25.77 17.63 -10.31
CA GLN A 491 -26.56 18.35 -9.31
C GLN A 491 -27.94 17.72 -9.05
N ASN A 492 -28.22 16.57 -9.65
CA ASN A 492 -29.51 15.86 -9.54
C ASN A 492 -30.72 16.75 -9.87
N LEU A 493 -30.55 17.74 -10.76
CA LEU A 493 -31.63 18.64 -11.15
C LEU A 493 -32.71 17.92 -11.98
N VAL A 494 -32.29 16.93 -12.78
CA VAL A 494 -33.19 16.12 -13.62
C VAL A 494 -32.77 14.66 -13.53
N SER A 495 -33.69 13.77 -13.18
CA SER A 495 -33.43 12.32 -13.13
C SER A 495 -33.47 11.70 -14.52
N ILE A 496 -32.52 10.83 -14.83
CA ILE A 496 -32.50 10.01 -16.06
C ILE A 496 -33.60 8.95 -16.00
N LYS A 497 -33.96 8.45 -14.81
CA LYS A 497 -34.96 7.42 -14.61
C LYS A 497 -36.34 7.93 -15.09
N ASN A 498 -36.98 7.15 -15.97
CA ASN A 498 -38.31 7.46 -16.54
C ASN A 498 -38.38 8.77 -17.34
N ASN A 499 -37.28 9.36 -17.76
CA ASN A 499 -37.24 10.60 -18.54
C ASN A 499 -36.82 10.33 -19.99
N SER A 500 -37.82 10.16 -20.86
CA SER A 500 -37.61 9.85 -22.28
C SER A 500 -36.96 11.00 -23.07
N GLU A 501 -37.22 12.24 -22.68
CA GLU A 501 -36.69 13.45 -23.34
C GLU A 501 -35.20 13.61 -23.04
N LEU A 502 -34.82 13.49 -21.78
CA LEU A 502 -33.41 13.52 -21.39
C LEU A 502 -32.61 12.35 -22.01
N LYS A 503 -33.16 11.15 -21.97
CA LYS A 503 -32.57 9.97 -22.63
C LYS A 503 -32.36 10.19 -24.14
N ARG A 504 -33.30 10.88 -24.81
CA ARG A 504 -33.17 11.27 -26.23
C ARG A 504 -32.00 12.22 -26.43
N LEU A 505 -31.92 13.28 -25.64
CA LEU A 505 -30.85 14.26 -25.76
C LEU A 505 -29.46 13.62 -25.51
N ILE A 506 -29.34 12.72 -24.54
CA ILE A 506 -28.07 12.00 -24.28
C ILE A 506 -27.70 11.09 -25.48
N ARG A 507 -28.66 10.42 -26.12
CA ARG A 507 -28.39 9.63 -27.34
C ARG A 507 -27.97 10.50 -28.53
N ILE A 508 -28.54 11.69 -28.67
CA ILE A 508 -28.11 12.67 -29.68
C ILE A 508 -26.68 13.14 -29.40
N TYR A 509 -26.35 13.42 -28.15
CA TYR A 509 -24.97 13.77 -27.75
C TYR A 509 -24.01 12.63 -28.07
N ASP A 510 -24.32 11.38 -27.71
CA ASP A 510 -23.50 10.20 -28.03
C ASP A 510 -23.28 10.05 -29.55
N PHE A 511 -24.35 10.22 -30.32
CA PHE A 511 -24.29 10.19 -31.76
C PHE A 511 -23.39 11.28 -32.37
N LEU A 512 -23.54 12.52 -31.90
CA LEU A 512 -22.75 13.65 -32.44
C LEU A 512 -21.28 13.59 -32.05
N LYS A 513 -20.98 13.12 -30.85
CA LYS A 513 -19.62 13.12 -30.29
C LYS A 513 -18.80 11.91 -30.73
N PHE A 514 -19.40 10.72 -30.77
CA PHE A 514 -18.65 9.47 -30.90
C PHE A 514 -18.88 8.70 -32.21
N ARG A 515 -19.91 9.02 -33.00
CA ARG A 515 -20.08 8.40 -34.30
C ARG A 515 -19.03 8.91 -35.27
N LYS A 516 -18.19 8.02 -35.77
CA LYS A 516 -17.22 8.27 -36.85
C LYS A 516 -17.90 8.13 -38.21
#